data_8ee58c3e3e053cc6e01aceb93bd8be78
#
_entry.id   8ee58c3e3e053cc6e01aceb93bd8be78
#
_cell.length_a   1.000
_cell.length_b   1.000
_cell.length_c   1.000
_cell.angle_alpha   90.00
_cell.angle_beta   90.00
_cell.angle_gamma   90.00
#
_symmetry.space_group_name_H-M   'P 1'
#
loop_
_entity.id
_entity.type
_entity.pdbx_description
1 polymer ?
#
loop_
_entity_poly.entity_id
_entity_poly.type
_entity_poly.pdbx_seq_one_letter_code
_entity_poly.pdbx_strand_id
1 'polypeptide(L)'
;MISSLNASRKRRKLNHCVRPVTLLQVLVSIVIPAFNEEKYLPGTLEAAHKACAAFDQAGWASEIVVCDNNSTDQTASVARANGVRVVFESFNQIAASRNAAGRAARGDWLVFVDADTQVTPMLFREMMRAMTRDDCLGGGCPVTFDSGPWLARQTVIIWNAIGRVMRWAAGSFL
;
A
#
# COMPACT_ATOMS: atom_id res chain seq x y z
N MET A 1 -25.21 64.88 30.21
CA MET A 1 -23.88 64.91 29.58
C MET A 1 -23.35 63.48 29.60
N ILE A 2 -23.48 62.76 28.50
CA ILE A 2 -23.00 61.36 28.37
C ILE A 2 -21.98 61.37 27.28
N SER A 3 -20.72 61.19 27.68
CA SER A 3 -19.55 61.15 26.84
C SER A 3 -19.45 59.81 26.12
N SER A 4 -19.36 59.88 24.80
CA SER A 4 -19.22 58.75 23.87
C SER A 4 -17.80 58.18 23.92
N LEU A 5 -17.67 56.93 24.33
CA LEU A 5 -16.42 56.13 24.17
C LEU A 5 -16.43 55.45 22.82
N ASN A 6 -15.60 55.99 21.93
CA ASN A 6 -15.39 55.46 20.59
C ASN A 6 -14.30 54.39 20.66
N ALA A 7 -14.69 53.09 20.68
CA ALA A 7 -13.76 52.00 20.69
C ALA A 7 -13.39 51.60 19.25
N SER A 8 -12.25 52.13 18.81
CA SER A 8 -11.58 51.75 17.57
C SER A 8 -11.17 50.27 17.61
N ARG A 9 -11.96 49.38 17.01
CA ARG A 9 -11.60 47.97 16.76
C ARG A 9 -10.57 47.92 15.64
N LYS A 10 -9.31 47.88 15.97
CA LYS A 10 -8.21 47.53 15.06
C LYS A 10 -8.44 46.08 14.57
N ARG A 11 -8.97 45.88 13.35
CA ARG A 11 -8.97 44.60 12.66
C ARG A 11 -7.53 44.19 12.39
N ARG A 12 -7.01 43.24 13.16
CA ARG A 12 -5.78 42.56 12.81
C ARG A 12 -6.05 41.80 11.51
N LYS A 13 -5.43 42.28 10.41
CA LYS A 13 -5.30 41.50 9.20
C LYS A 13 -4.43 40.29 9.57
N LEU A 14 -5.07 39.12 9.73
CA LEU A 14 -4.39 37.86 9.70
C LEU A 14 -3.83 37.68 8.28
N ASN A 15 -2.56 37.99 8.12
CA ASN A 15 -1.82 37.56 6.95
C ASN A 15 -1.79 36.04 7.00
N HIS A 16 -2.76 35.41 6.33
CA HIS A 16 -2.65 34.02 5.95
C HIS A 16 -1.43 33.95 5.03
N CYS A 17 -0.31 33.52 5.59
CA CYS A 17 0.80 33.02 4.82
C CYS A 17 0.25 31.79 4.09
N VAL A 18 -0.24 32.01 2.87
CA VAL A 18 -0.57 30.93 1.95
C VAL A 18 0.77 30.30 1.62
N ARG A 19 1.14 29.25 2.37
CA ARG A 19 2.20 28.36 1.92
C ARG A 19 1.81 27.94 0.50
N PRO A 20 2.72 28.03 -0.49
CA PRO A 20 2.44 27.47 -1.78
C PRO A 20 2.04 26.02 -1.50
N VAL A 21 0.85 25.62 -1.97
CA VAL A 21 0.42 24.21 -1.97
C VAL A 21 1.39 23.54 -2.93
N THR A 22 2.55 23.14 -2.41
CA THR A 22 3.32 22.09 -3.03
C THR A 22 2.32 20.93 -3.04
N LEU A 23 1.85 20.55 -4.22
CA LEU A 23 1.03 19.36 -4.39
C LEU A 23 1.77 18.26 -3.65
N LEU A 24 1.29 17.90 -2.45
CA LEU A 24 1.84 16.78 -1.69
C LEU A 24 1.59 15.58 -2.59
N GLN A 25 2.66 15.14 -3.26
CA GLN A 25 2.61 13.99 -4.14
C GLN A 25 2.30 12.79 -3.24
N VAL A 26 1.16 12.15 -3.43
CA VAL A 26 0.78 10.96 -2.68
C VAL A 26 1.85 9.90 -2.91
N LEU A 27 2.35 9.32 -1.84
CA LEU A 27 3.31 8.22 -1.88
C LEU A 27 2.61 6.92 -1.46
N VAL A 28 2.74 5.89 -2.27
CA VAL A 28 2.22 4.55 -1.98
C VAL A 28 3.39 3.60 -1.73
N SER A 29 3.40 2.93 -0.58
CA SER A 29 4.37 1.88 -0.27
C SER A 29 3.77 0.51 -0.53
N ILE A 30 4.37 -0.23 -1.47
CA ILE A 30 4.10 -1.65 -1.69
C ILE A 30 4.96 -2.43 -0.70
N VAL A 31 4.31 -3.16 0.19
CA VAL A 31 4.94 -3.87 1.31
C VAL A 31 4.84 -5.37 1.07
N ILE A 32 5.98 -6.04 0.95
CA ILE A 32 6.07 -7.47 0.60
C ILE A 32 6.77 -8.23 1.74
N PRO A 33 6.03 -8.93 2.60
CA PRO A 33 6.64 -9.87 3.53
C PRO A 33 7.10 -11.11 2.77
N ALA A 34 8.32 -11.58 3.02
CA ALA A 34 8.90 -12.72 2.32
C ALA A 34 9.66 -13.64 3.28
N PHE A 35 9.44 -14.94 3.17
CA PHE A 35 10.16 -15.98 3.89
C PHE A 35 10.42 -17.18 2.99
N ASN A 36 11.69 -17.38 2.58
CA ASN A 36 12.12 -18.43 1.66
C ASN A 36 11.36 -18.39 0.31
N GLU A 37 11.34 -17.20 -0.31
CA GLU A 37 10.62 -16.91 -1.55
C GLU A 37 11.55 -16.60 -2.75
N GLU A 38 12.81 -17.07 -2.72
CA GLU A 38 13.79 -16.79 -3.79
C GLU A 38 13.28 -17.14 -5.18
N LYS A 39 12.38 -18.14 -5.29
CA LYS A 39 11.83 -18.63 -6.54
C LYS A 39 10.73 -17.74 -7.11
N TYR A 40 9.84 -17.20 -6.26
CA TYR A 40 8.64 -16.47 -6.70
C TYR A 40 8.82 -14.96 -6.63
N LEU A 41 9.61 -14.48 -5.69
CA LEU A 41 9.84 -13.05 -5.46
C LEU A 41 10.29 -12.27 -6.70
N PRO A 42 11.17 -12.78 -7.60
CA PRO A 42 11.54 -12.05 -8.82
C PRO A 42 10.34 -11.70 -9.69
N GLY A 43 9.44 -12.64 -9.92
CA GLY A 43 8.22 -12.44 -10.71
C GLY A 43 7.25 -11.47 -10.05
N THR A 44 7.10 -11.55 -8.73
CA THR A 44 6.28 -10.63 -7.93
C THR A 44 6.82 -9.20 -8.00
N LEU A 45 8.15 -9.01 -7.88
CA LEU A 45 8.78 -7.69 -7.99
C LEU A 45 8.64 -7.11 -9.39
N GLU A 46 8.83 -7.92 -10.43
CA GLU A 46 8.62 -7.48 -11.82
C GLU A 46 7.17 -7.01 -12.04
N ALA A 47 6.20 -7.79 -11.55
CA ALA A 47 4.77 -7.43 -11.63
C ALA A 47 4.48 -6.15 -10.85
N ALA A 48 5.03 -6.00 -9.64
CA ALA A 48 4.87 -4.82 -8.81
C ALA A 48 5.47 -3.56 -9.48
N HIS A 49 6.68 -3.64 -10.02
CA HIS A 49 7.28 -2.53 -10.78
C HIS A 49 6.43 -2.11 -11.99
N LYS A 50 5.92 -3.09 -12.76
CA LYS A 50 5.00 -2.81 -13.89
C LYS A 50 3.71 -2.16 -13.40
N ALA A 51 3.18 -2.60 -12.28
CA ALA A 51 1.93 -2.07 -11.72
C ALA A 51 2.12 -0.64 -11.18
N CYS A 52 3.28 -0.31 -10.62
CA CYS A 52 3.61 1.03 -10.13
C CYS A 52 3.56 2.11 -11.23
N ALA A 53 3.75 1.75 -12.51
CA ALA A 53 3.56 2.68 -13.62
C ALA A 53 2.15 3.30 -13.66
N ALA A 54 1.16 2.67 -13.04
CA ALA A 54 -0.18 3.25 -12.92
C ALA A 54 -0.20 4.44 -11.96
N PHE A 55 0.61 4.42 -10.89
CA PHE A 55 0.79 5.54 -9.96
C PHE A 55 1.52 6.69 -10.65
N ASP A 56 2.62 6.40 -11.35
CA ASP A 56 3.40 7.41 -12.07
C ASP A 56 2.55 8.19 -13.09
N GLN A 57 1.67 7.47 -13.84
CA GLN A 57 0.73 8.07 -14.79
C GLN A 57 -0.28 9.01 -14.12
N ALA A 58 -0.58 8.79 -12.86
CA ALA A 58 -1.48 9.63 -12.06
C ALA A 58 -0.73 10.75 -11.30
N GLY A 59 0.59 10.85 -11.41
CA GLY A 59 1.42 11.80 -10.68
C GLY A 59 1.64 11.43 -9.21
N TRP A 60 1.40 10.17 -8.83
CA TRP A 60 1.70 9.64 -7.51
C TRP A 60 3.10 9.02 -7.49
N ALA A 61 3.74 9.05 -6.34
CA ALA A 61 4.99 8.32 -6.13
C ALA A 61 4.72 6.92 -5.57
N SER A 62 5.66 6.00 -5.79
CA SER A 62 5.61 4.68 -5.18
C SER A 62 6.98 4.22 -4.71
N GLU A 63 7.01 3.36 -3.69
CA GLU A 63 8.18 2.61 -3.26
C GLU A 63 7.81 1.15 -3.03
N ILE A 64 8.79 0.26 -3.16
CA ILE A 64 8.63 -1.16 -2.82
C ILE A 64 9.54 -1.47 -1.62
N VAL A 65 8.97 -2.10 -0.60
CA VAL A 65 9.67 -2.52 0.61
C VAL A 65 9.45 -4.00 0.81
N VAL A 66 10.53 -4.78 0.75
CA VAL A 66 10.51 -6.22 1.06
C VAL A 66 10.96 -6.42 2.50
N CYS A 67 10.20 -7.16 3.28
CA CYS A 67 10.67 -7.63 4.57
C CYS A 67 11.13 -9.09 4.45
N ASP A 68 12.43 -9.28 4.57
CA ASP A 68 13.01 -10.61 4.73
C ASP A 68 12.76 -11.10 6.16
N ASN A 69 11.88 -12.08 6.30
CA ASN A 69 11.47 -12.62 7.59
C ASN A 69 12.39 -13.77 8.02
N ASN A 70 13.71 -13.51 8.12
CA ASN A 70 14.72 -14.48 8.52
C ASN A 70 14.79 -15.68 7.54
N SER A 71 14.82 -15.38 6.24
CA SER A 71 14.97 -16.42 5.20
C SER A 71 16.34 -17.09 5.28
N THR A 72 16.37 -18.37 4.92
CA THR A 72 17.59 -19.19 4.85
C THR A 72 18.08 -19.40 3.41
N ASP A 73 17.34 -18.92 2.43
CA ASP A 73 17.64 -18.94 1.00
C ASP A 73 18.13 -17.58 0.48
N GLN A 74 18.11 -17.37 -0.84
CA GLN A 74 18.55 -16.14 -1.49
C GLN A 74 17.51 -15.01 -1.52
N THR A 75 16.39 -15.11 -0.77
CA THR A 75 15.29 -14.14 -0.80
C THR A 75 15.77 -12.70 -0.64
N ALA A 76 16.57 -12.41 0.40
CA ALA A 76 17.06 -11.06 0.65
C ALA A 76 18.00 -10.53 -0.43
N SER A 77 18.87 -11.38 -1.00
CA SER A 77 19.78 -11.00 -2.09
C SER A 77 19.03 -10.75 -3.40
N VAL A 78 18.01 -11.56 -3.68
CA VAL A 78 17.10 -11.37 -4.82
C VAL A 78 16.39 -10.02 -4.73
N ALA A 79 15.84 -9.68 -3.57
CA ALA A 79 15.17 -8.40 -3.37
C ALA A 79 16.14 -7.22 -3.60
N ARG A 80 17.34 -7.26 -3.02
CA ARG A 80 18.35 -6.19 -3.21
C ARG A 80 18.78 -6.06 -4.67
N ALA A 81 18.97 -7.18 -5.37
CA ALA A 81 19.34 -7.18 -6.79
C ALA A 81 18.27 -6.54 -7.69
N ASN A 82 16.99 -6.57 -7.27
CA ASN A 82 15.88 -5.89 -7.94
C ASN A 82 15.72 -4.40 -7.54
N GLY A 83 16.68 -3.82 -6.80
CA GLY A 83 16.72 -2.40 -6.48
C GLY A 83 15.67 -1.95 -5.45
N VAL A 84 15.04 -2.87 -4.74
CA VAL A 84 14.03 -2.55 -3.72
C VAL A 84 14.65 -2.46 -2.34
N ARG A 85 14.00 -1.71 -1.45
CA ARG A 85 14.45 -1.59 -0.07
C ARG A 85 14.12 -2.86 0.71
N VAL A 86 15.13 -3.41 1.41
CA VAL A 86 14.98 -4.63 2.21
C VAL A 86 15.08 -4.30 3.70
N VAL A 87 14.12 -4.80 4.46
CA VAL A 87 14.05 -4.76 5.93
C VAL A 87 14.21 -6.20 6.43
N PHE A 88 14.84 -6.37 7.57
CA PHE A 88 14.99 -7.68 8.20
C PHE A 88 14.11 -7.80 9.44
N GLU A 89 13.42 -8.93 9.59
CA GLU A 89 12.67 -9.30 10.79
C GLU A 89 13.08 -10.70 11.25
N SER A 90 13.63 -10.79 12.45
CA SER A 90 14.17 -12.03 12.99
C SER A 90 13.13 -13.03 13.47
N PHE A 91 11.94 -12.55 13.79
CA PHE A 91 10.87 -13.38 14.30
C PHE A 91 10.02 -13.93 13.16
N ASN A 92 10.10 -15.26 12.92
CA ASN A 92 9.46 -15.95 11.81
C ASN A 92 7.93 -15.98 11.99
N GLN A 93 7.30 -14.82 11.80
CA GLN A 93 5.85 -14.63 11.85
C GLN A 93 5.41 -13.63 10.79
N ILE A 94 4.44 -13.98 9.99
CA ILE A 94 3.92 -13.14 8.91
C ILE A 94 3.46 -11.77 9.43
N ALA A 95 2.81 -11.73 10.59
CA ALA A 95 2.36 -10.49 11.20
C ALA A 95 3.54 -9.60 11.65
N ALA A 96 4.61 -10.18 12.20
CA ALA A 96 5.82 -9.44 12.57
C ALA A 96 6.48 -8.83 11.33
N SER A 97 6.63 -9.63 10.27
CA SER A 97 7.17 -9.20 8.98
C SER A 97 6.36 -8.06 8.36
N ARG A 98 5.03 -8.18 8.28
CA ARG A 98 4.15 -7.11 7.80
C ARG A 98 4.31 -5.83 8.63
N ASN A 99 4.34 -5.94 9.94
CA ASN A 99 4.51 -4.81 10.85
C ASN A 99 5.89 -4.16 10.70
N ALA A 100 6.97 -4.95 10.56
CA ALA A 100 8.32 -4.43 10.38
C ALA A 100 8.43 -3.64 9.07
N ALA A 101 7.94 -4.20 7.97
CA ALA A 101 7.93 -3.53 6.67
C ALA A 101 7.01 -2.30 6.66
N GLY A 102 5.82 -2.38 7.26
CA GLY A 102 4.90 -1.26 7.37
C GLY A 102 5.48 -0.08 8.16
N ARG A 103 6.18 -0.36 9.26
CA ARG A 103 6.90 0.69 10.03
C ARG A 103 8.06 1.31 9.26
N ALA A 104 8.69 0.57 8.37
CA ALA A 104 9.76 1.06 7.52
C ALA A 104 9.26 1.81 6.28
N ALA A 105 8.03 1.59 5.88
CA ALA A 105 7.38 2.27 4.77
C ALA A 105 7.24 3.77 5.03
N ARG A 106 7.24 4.57 3.97
CA ARG A 106 7.19 6.04 4.01
C ARG A 106 5.94 6.60 3.35
N GLY A 107 5.14 5.73 2.73
CA GLY A 107 3.94 6.11 1.99
C GLY A 107 2.79 6.56 2.87
N ASP A 108 1.94 7.39 2.30
CA ASP A 108 0.65 7.77 2.87
C ASP A 108 -0.32 6.58 2.88
N TRP A 109 -0.10 5.64 1.94
CA TRP A 109 -0.83 4.38 1.81
C TRP A 109 0.10 3.19 1.84
N LEU A 110 -0.31 2.12 2.51
CA LEU A 110 0.38 0.83 2.53
C LEU A 110 -0.42 -0.20 1.73
N VAL A 111 0.23 -0.84 0.77
CA VAL A 111 -0.33 -1.92 -0.04
C VAL A 111 0.45 -3.19 0.27
N PHE A 112 -0.15 -4.10 1.01
CA PHE A 112 0.47 -5.39 1.31
C PHE A 112 0.26 -6.36 0.16
N VAL A 113 1.35 -6.95 -0.33
CA VAL A 113 1.38 -7.94 -1.41
C VAL A 113 2.18 -9.14 -0.94
N ASP A 114 1.64 -10.35 -1.04
CA ASP A 114 2.39 -11.55 -0.68
C ASP A 114 3.48 -11.85 -1.74
N ALA A 115 4.59 -12.45 -1.33
CA ALA A 115 5.80 -12.60 -2.15
C ALA A 115 5.64 -13.54 -3.37
N ASP A 116 4.53 -14.26 -3.46
CA ASP A 116 4.11 -15.16 -4.55
C ASP A 116 2.93 -14.62 -5.38
N THR A 117 2.53 -13.35 -5.14
CA THR A 117 1.33 -12.75 -5.74
C THR A 117 1.67 -11.86 -6.94
N GLN A 118 0.93 -12.05 -8.05
CA GLN A 118 1.03 -11.23 -9.25
C GLN A 118 0.01 -10.09 -9.23
N VAL A 119 0.49 -8.87 -9.08
CA VAL A 119 -0.34 -7.66 -9.17
C VAL A 119 -0.35 -7.10 -10.59
N THR A 120 -1.40 -6.35 -10.93
CA THR A 120 -1.55 -5.76 -12.27
C THR A 120 -1.70 -4.25 -12.22
N PRO A 121 -1.33 -3.52 -13.30
CA PRO A 121 -1.58 -2.08 -13.41
C PRO A 121 -3.06 -1.71 -13.30
N MET A 122 -3.95 -2.60 -13.73
CA MET A 122 -5.39 -2.40 -13.62
C MET A 122 -5.84 -2.41 -12.16
N LEU A 123 -5.33 -3.36 -11.36
CA LEU A 123 -5.61 -3.42 -9.93
C LEU A 123 -5.18 -2.13 -9.23
N PHE A 124 -3.98 -1.63 -9.50
CA PHE A 124 -3.49 -0.40 -8.86
C PHE A 124 -4.29 0.83 -9.29
N ARG A 125 -4.79 0.89 -10.54
CA ARG A 125 -5.73 1.96 -10.95
C ARG A 125 -7.04 1.91 -10.17
N GLU A 126 -7.61 0.73 -9.95
CA GLU A 126 -8.83 0.59 -9.14
C GLU A 126 -8.59 0.94 -7.66
N MET A 127 -7.43 0.56 -7.12
CA MET A 127 -7.04 0.95 -5.76
C MET A 127 -6.91 2.47 -5.62
N MET A 128 -6.26 3.17 -6.57
CA MET A 128 -6.19 4.63 -6.57
C MET A 128 -7.57 5.28 -6.55
N ARG A 129 -8.52 4.78 -7.34
CA ARG A 129 -9.90 5.29 -7.34
C ARG A 129 -10.57 5.13 -5.97
N ALA A 130 -10.26 4.06 -5.24
CA ALA A 130 -10.76 3.89 -3.89
C ALA A 130 -10.05 4.83 -2.91
N MET A 131 -8.73 4.94 -2.99
CA MET A 131 -7.90 5.78 -2.11
C MET A 131 -8.20 7.29 -2.24
N THR A 132 -8.72 7.74 -3.39
CA THR A 132 -9.12 9.15 -3.60
C THR A 132 -10.48 9.50 -3.00
N ARG A 133 -11.19 8.56 -2.40
CA ARG A 133 -12.46 8.81 -1.72
C ARG A 133 -12.23 9.23 -0.28
N ASP A 134 -12.93 10.26 0.17
CA ASP A 134 -12.80 10.79 1.53
C ASP A 134 -13.19 9.78 2.63
N ASP A 135 -14.00 8.76 2.28
CA ASP A 135 -14.48 7.72 3.19
C ASP A 135 -13.64 6.43 3.16
N CYS A 136 -12.54 6.39 2.39
CA CYS A 136 -11.70 5.21 2.26
C CYS A 136 -10.63 5.20 3.37
N LEU A 137 -10.71 4.24 4.26
CA LEU A 137 -9.70 3.98 5.30
C LEU A 137 -8.81 2.77 4.95
N GLY A 138 -9.28 1.92 4.05
CA GLY A 138 -8.58 0.71 3.63
C GLY A 138 -9.50 -0.23 2.87
N GLY A 139 -8.96 -1.31 2.36
CA GLY A 139 -9.72 -2.30 1.60
C GLY A 139 -8.88 -3.51 1.21
N GLY A 140 -9.50 -4.44 0.54
CA GLY A 140 -8.84 -5.60 -0.04
C GLY A 140 -9.39 -5.92 -1.42
N CYS A 141 -8.65 -6.73 -2.18
CA CYS A 141 -9.11 -7.21 -3.48
C CYS A 141 -9.44 -8.69 -3.46
N PRO A 142 -10.31 -9.14 -4.37
CA PRO A 142 -10.52 -10.56 -4.61
C PRO A 142 -9.23 -11.25 -5.06
N VAL A 143 -9.00 -12.47 -4.59
CA VAL A 143 -7.86 -13.30 -4.98
C VAL A 143 -8.33 -14.36 -5.97
N THR A 144 -7.47 -14.72 -6.92
CA THR A 144 -7.68 -15.86 -7.83
C THR A 144 -6.42 -16.72 -7.85
N PHE A 145 -6.59 -18.02 -8.09
CA PHE A 145 -5.46 -18.93 -8.32
C PHE A 145 -5.28 -19.18 -9.83
N ASP A 146 -4.05 -19.03 -10.30
CA ASP A 146 -3.71 -19.31 -11.69
C ASP A 146 -3.73 -20.82 -11.97
N SER A 147 -3.36 -21.63 -10.96
CA SER A 147 -3.33 -23.08 -11.03
C SER A 147 -3.78 -23.71 -9.71
N GLY A 148 -4.25 -24.93 -9.76
CA GLY A 148 -4.67 -25.69 -8.56
C GLY A 148 -5.87 -26.58 -8.81
N PRO A 149 -6.23 -27.45 -7.82
CA PRO A 149 -7.40 -28.28 -7.90
C PRO A 149 -8.67 -27.47 -8.16
N TRP A 150 -9.58 -28.00 -8.99
CA TRP A 150 -10.83 -27.32 -9.31
C TRP A 150 -11.63 -26.91 -8.05
N LEU A 151 -11.57 -27.73 -7.00
CA LEU A 151 -12.24 -27.47 -5.73
C LEU A 151 -11.70 -26.22 -5.04
N ALA A 152 -10.38 -26.00 -5.03
CA ALA A 152 -9.76 -24.79 -4.47
C ALA A 152 -10.23 -23.53 -5.23
N ARG A 153 -10.35 -23.63 -6.56
CA ARG A 153 -10.86 -22.51 -7.39
C ARG A 153 -12.32 -22.18 -7.05
N GLN A 154 -13.17 -23.19 -6.84
CA GLN A 154 -14.56 -22.98 -6.44
C GLN A 154 -14.66 -22.35 -5.04
N THR A 155 -13.84 -22.81 -4.10
CA THR A 155 -13.79 -22.24 -2.75
C THR A 155 -13.45 -20.74 -2.78
N VAL A 156 -12.48 -20.34 -3.60
CA VAL A 156 -12.10 -18.92 -3.74
C VAL A 156 -13.23 -18.08 -4.37
N ILE A 157 -13.93 -18.62 -5.37
CA ILE A 157 -15.07 -17.92 -5.97
C ILE A 157 -16.17 -17.66 -4.92
N ILE A 158 -16.50 -18.69 -4.13
CA ILE A 158 -17.49 -18.57 -3.05
C ILE A 158 -17.01 -17.58 -2.00
N TRP A 159 -15.73 -17.66 -1.59
CA TRP A 159 -15.13 -16.77 -0.60
C TRP A 159 -15.15 -15.32 -1.06
N ASN A 160 -14.78 -15.06 -2.30
CA ASN A 160 -14.83 -13.71 -2.90
C ASN A 160 -16.27 -13.18 -2.97
N ALA A 161 -17.25 -14.05 -3.27
CA ALA A 161 -18.66 -13.64 -3.27
C ALA A 161 -19.15 -13.27 -1.85
N ILE A 162 -18.82 -14.07 -0.85
CA ILE A 162 -19.12 -13.80 0.57
C ILE A 162 -18.45 -12.49 1.00
N GLY A 163 -17.14 -12.31 0.72
CA GLY A 163 -16.40 -11.11 1.05
C GLY A 163 -17.03 -9.85 0.45
N ARG A 164 -17.52 -9.94 -0.79
CA ARG A 164 -18.20 -8.83 -1.47
C ARG A 164 -19.54 -8.48 -0.80
N VAL A 165 -20.35 -9.48 -0.44
CA VAL A 165 -21.65 -9.28 0.22
C VAL A 165 -21.46 -8.75 1.65
N MET A 166 -20.53 -9.36 2.39
CA MET A 166 -20.25 -8.98 3.79
C MET A 166 -19.39 -7.71 3.90
N ARG A 167 -18.90 -7.16 2.77
CA ARG A 167 -17.94 -6.04 2.71
C ARG A 167 -16.69 -6.31 3.55
N TRP A 168 -16.28 -7.56 3.64
CA TRP A 168 -15.03 -7.97 4.27
C TRP A 168 -13.88 -7.87 3.25
N ALA A 169 -12.76 -7.35 3.71
CA ALA A 169 -11.52 -7.44 2.98
C ALA A 169 -11.01 -8.89 3.08
N ALA A 170 -11.46 -9.73 2.15
CA ALA A 170 -11.05 -11.14 2.07
C ALA A 170 -9.95 -11.26 1.02
N GLY A 171 -8.73 -10.97 1.40
CA GLY A 171 -7.58 -11.07 0.51
C GLY A 171 -6.29 -10.64 1.21
N SER A 172 -5.17 -10.82 0.55
CA SER A 172 -3.83 -10.54 1.05
C SER A 172 -3.54 -9.04 1.27
N PHE A 173 -4.50 -8.17 1.03
CA PHE A 173 -4.35 -6.72 1.09
C PHE A 173 -5.20 -6.15 2.22
N LEU A 174 -4.55 -5.64 3.21
CA LEU A 174 -5.12 -4.79 4.26
C LEU A 174 -4.32 -3.50 4.34
#